data_3d6046c5043244066a6c5e8b83ceac39
#
_entry.id   3d6046c5043244066a6c5e8b83ceac39
#
_cell.length_a   1.000
_cell.length_b   1.000
_cell.length_c   1.000
_cell.angle_alpha   90.00
_cell.angle_beta   90.00
_cell.angle_gamma   90.00
#
_symmetry.space_group_name_H-M   'P 1'
#
loop_
_entity.id
_entity.type
_entity.pdbx_description
1 polymer ?
#
loop_
_entity_poly.entity_id
_entity_poly.type
_entity_poly.pdbx_seq_one_letter_code
_entity_poly.pdbx_strand_id
1 'polypeptide(L)'
;MGSYVFTRNMMNMRKLPVIFAVLAVLCSCNGKGGDDWSGLEYITFDVEGRVTDVKGNPLEGIAVATSYGDTVRTNYGGVYLVAGSCRPMTAVNVDFIDTDKEANGGAFIKFSKRVELEYSGGAHGPYVGKYEARGIDVTMMKESVITPVEPQNGDDK
;
A
#
# COMPACT_ATOMS: atom_id res chain seq x y z
N MET A 1 -38.81 52.18 36.19
CA MET A 1 -39.79 51.21 35.68
C MET A 1 -39.73 51.26 34.19
N GLY A 2 -39.00 50.35 33.55
CA GLY A 2 -38.84 50.25 32.11
C GLY A 2 -38.91 48.79 31.74
N SER A 3 -40.04 48.40 31.13
CA SER A 3 -40.33 47.04 30.67
C SER A 3 -39.62 46.78 29.31
N TYR A 4 -38.70 45.83 29.28
CA TYR A 4 -38.13 45.34 28.00
C TYR A 4 -39.04 44.27 27.47
N VAL A 5 -39.65 44.54 26.31
CA VAL A 5 -40.41 43.56 25.52
C VAL A 5 -39.42 42.72 24.69
N PHE A 6 -39.36 41.43 25.00
CA PHE A 6 -38.54 40.45 24.28
C PHE A 6 -39.33 39.90 23.08
N THR A 7 -39.07 40.40 21.88
CA THR A 7 -39.66 39.89 20.66
C THR A 7 -38.92 38.60 20.23
N ARG A 8 -39.59 37.45 20.38
CA ARG A 8 -39.15 36.16 19.82
C ARG A 8 -39.27 36.19 18.31
N ASN A 9 -38.14 36.20 17.65
CA ASN A 9 -38.07 35.95 16.21
C ASN A 9 -38.20 34.44 15.96
N MET A 10 -39.41 34.02 15.57
CA MET A 10 -39.66 32.65 15.10
C MET A 10 -39.07 32.51 13.70
N MET A 11 -37.84 31.97 13.63
CA MET A 11 -37.20 31.58 12.38
C MET A 11 -37.89 30.32 11.82
N ASN A 12 -38.45 30.47 10.63
CA ASN A 12 -39.27 29.56 9.87
C ASN A 12 -38.48 28.29 9.46
N MET A 13 -38.57 27.21 10.26
CA MET A 13 -37.89 25.90 10.03
C MET A 13 -38.63 25.04 9.03
N ARG A 14 -38.91 25.53 7.83
CA ARG A 14 -39.60 24.69 6.81
C ARG A 14 -38.82 24.49 5.49
N LYS A 15 -37.54 24.80 5.42
CA LYS A 15 -36.75 24.63 4.18
C LYS A 15 -35.48 23.76 4.31
N LEU A 16 -35.38 22.92 5.33
CA LEU A 16 -34.17 22.11 5.59
C LEU A 16 -34.18 20.61 5.18
N PRO A 17 -35.22 20.06 4.53
CA PRO A 17 -35.08 18.65 4.14
C PRO A 17 -34.58 18.41 2.68
N VAL A 18 -34.32 19.47 1.89
CA VAL A 18 -33.96 19.26 0.45
C VAL A 18 -32.45 19.25 0.21
N ILE A 19 -31.64 19.78 1.11
CA ILE A 19 -30.17 19.85 0.93
C ILE A 19 -29.45 18.58 1.38
N PHE A 20 -30.07 17.75 2.23
CA PHE A 20 -29.44 16.49 2.70
C PHE A 20 -29.58 15.30 1.74
N ALA A 21 -30.46 15.41 0.74
CA ALA A 21 -30.69 14.31 -0.23
C ALA A 21 -29.74 14.32 -1.43
N VAL A 22 -28.97 15.37 -1.66
CA VAL A 22 -28.10 15.48 -2.84
C VAL A 22 -26.64 15.10 -2.54
N LEU A 23 -26.24 14.99 -1.27
CA LEU A 23 -24.87 14.62 -0.90
C LEU A 23 -24.61 13.11 -0.75
N ALA A 24 -25.66 12.28 -0.89
CA ALA A 24 -25.54 10.82 -0.76
C ALA A 24 -25.28 10.07 -2.08
N VAL A 25 -25.15 10.79 -3.21
CA VAL A 25 -25.02 10.16 -4.55
C VAL A 25 -23.61 10.24 -5.14
N LEU A 26 -22.65 10.87 -4.46
CA LEU A 26 -21.29 11.00 -4.99
C LEU A 26 -20.24 10.10 -4.29
N CYS A 27 -20.67 9.18 -3.43
CA CYS A 27 -19.80 8.08 -2.96
C CYS A 27 -20.03 6.82 -3.80
N SER A 28 -20.15 6.99 -5.12
CA SER A 28 -19.92 5.89 -6.03
C SER A 28 -18.39 5.72 -6.13
N CYS A 29 -17.80 5.06 -5.14
CA CYS A 29 -16.49 4.47 -5.29
C CYS A 29 -16.55 3.56 -6.51
N ASN A 30 -16.05 4.06 -7.63
CA ASN A 30 -15.67 3.24 -8.76
C ASN A 30 -14.54 2.31 -8.27
N GLY A 31 -14.93 1.25 -7.56
CA GLY A 31 -14.08 0.10 -7.33
C GLY A 31 -13.75 -0.46 -8.71
N LYS A 32 -12.58 -0.12 -9.23
CA LYS A 32 -12.01 -0.81 -10.37
C LYS A 32 -12.03 -2.29 -10.06
N GLY A 33 -12.82 -3.02 -10.87
CA GLY A 33 -12.73 -4.43 -11.17
C GLY A 33 -12.17 -5.32 -10.06
N GLY A 34 -12.93 -5.53 -8.98
CA GLY A 34 -12.77 -6.76 -8.24
C GLY A 34 -13.20 -7.86 -9.20
N ASP A 35 -12.30 -8.77 -9.53
CA ASP A 35 -12.68 -9.99 -10.23
C ASP A 35 -13.89 -10.56 -9.52
N ASP A 36 -14.98 -10.83 -10.27
CA ASP A 36 -16.20 -11.44 -9.73
C ASP A 36 -15.88 -12.88 -9.31
N TRP A 37 -15.50 -13.04 -8.05
CA TRP A 37 -15.18 -14.33 -7.42
C TRP A 37 -16.45 -15.12 -7.06
N SER A 38 -17.64 -14.69 -7.50
CA SER A 38 -18.89 -15.36 -7.19
C SER A 38 -18.85 -16.83 -7.63
N GLY A 39 -18.77 -17.72 -6.64
CA GLY A 39 -18.72 -19.17 -6.83
C GLY A 39 -17.34 -19.78 -7.04
N LEU A 40 -16.27 -18.99 -7.08
CA LEU A 40 -14.88 -19.47 -7.11
C LEU A 40 -14.24 -19.42 -5.72
N GLU A 41 -13.44 -20.42 -5.39
CA GLU A 41 -12.67 -20.42 -4.14
C GLU A 41 -11.62 -19.31 -4.18
N TYR A 42 -11.46 -18.61 -3.04
CA TYR A 42 -10.46 -17.55 -2.86
C TYR A 42 -9.88 -17.56 -1.45
N ILE A 43 -8.71 -16.98 -1.34
CA ILE A 43 -8.03 -16.67 -0.07
C ILE A 43 -7.82 -15.17 0.05
N THR A 44 -7.66 -14.71 1.30
CA THR A 44 -7.01 -13.42 1.58
C THR A 44 -5.65 -13.66 2.20
N PHE A 45 -4.73 -12.73 2.03
CA PHE A 45 -3.41 -12.85 2.64
C PHE A 45 -2.87 -11.49 3.10
N ASP A 46 -2.00 -11.57 4.14
CA ASP A 46 -1.19 -10.47 4.63
C ASP A 46 0.28 -10.89 4.59
N VAL A 47 1.15 -10.01 4.08
CA VAL A 47 2.61 -10.17 4.16
C VAL A 47 3.19 -8.96 4.86
N GLU A 48 3.90 -9.17 5.98
CA GLU A 48 4.53 -8.12 6.76
C GLU A 48 6.03 -8.35 6.94
N GLY A 49 6.77 -7.26 7.02
CA GLY A 49 8.21 -7.30 7.23
C GLY A 49 8.84 -5.92 7.23
N ARG A 50 10.15 -5.88 7.09
CA ARG A 50 10.95 -4.68 7.11
C ARG A 50 11.91 -4.62 5.94
N VAL A 51 12.08 -3.43 5.36
CA VAL A 51 13.06 -3.17 4.30
C VAL A 51 14.21 -2.33 4.86
N THR A 52 15.44 -2.78 4.62
CA THR A 52 16.66 -2.09 5.06
C THR A 52 17.68 -1.98 3.92
N ASP A 53 18.65 -1.10 4.08
CA ASP A 53 19.87 -1.11 3.26
C ASP A 53 20.87 -2.18 3.77
N VAL A 54 21.99 -2.33 3.08
CA VAL A 54 23.07 -3.26 3.43
C VAL A 54 23.76 -2.95 4.76
N LYS A 55 23.54 -1.77 5.34
CA LYS A 55 24.05 -1.36 6.65
C LYS A 55 23.03 -1.58 7.77
N GLY A 56 21.82 -2.05 7.42
CA GLY A 56 20.71 -2.26 8.35
C GLY A 56 19.88 -1.00 8.63
N ASN A 57 20.11 0.12 7.92
CA ASN A 57 19.28 1.30 8.06
C ASN A 57 17.91 1.04 7.43
N PRO A 58 16.79 1.46 8.07
CA PRO A 58 15.47 1.31 7.50
C PRO A 58 15.31 2.18 6.23
N LEU A 59 14.61 1.65 5.24
CA LEU A 59 14.28 2.37 4.02
C LEU A 59 12.81 2.76 4.03
N GLU A 60 12.55 4.07 4.13
CA GLU A 60 11.22 4.67 4.03
C GLU A 60 10.83 4.86 2.56
N GLY A 61 9.52 4.79 2.26
CA GLY A 61 8.99 5.13 0.93
C GLY A 61 9.14 4.06 -0.14
N ILE A 62 9.77 2.91 0.15
CA ILE A 62 9.86 1.80 -0.80
C ILE A 62 8.44 1.28 -1.09
N ALA A 63 8.08 1.24 -2.36
CA ALA A 63 6.83 0.67 -2.82
C ALA A 63 6.91 -0.87 -2.73
N VAL A 64 5.95 -1.47 -2.01
CA VAL A 64 5.82 -2.91 -1.86
C VAL A 64 4.52 -3.33 -2.53
N ALA A 65 4.61 -4.20 -3.52
CA ALA A 65 3.50 -4.57 -4.38
C ALA A 65 3.38 -6.08 -4.56
N THR A 66 2.17 -6.55 -4.79
CA THR A 66 1.87 -7.91 -5.28
C THR A 66 0.96 -7.80 -6.49
N SER A 67 0.84 -8.89 -7.28
CA SER A 67 -0.12 -8.96 -8.40
C SER A 67 -1.58 -9.05 -7.92
N TYR A 68 -1.82 -9.21 -6.62
CA TYR A 68 -3.13 -9.58 -6.04
C TYR A 68 -3.64 -8.60 -4.99
N GLY A 69 -3.05 -7.42 -4.88
CA GLY A 69 -3.42 -6.44 -3.88
C GLY A 69 -2.94 -5.03 -4.23
N ASP A 70 -3.21 -4.10 -3.33
CA ASP A 70 -2.76 -2.72 -3.47
C ASP A 70 -1.26 -2.59 -3.21
N THR A 71 -0.64 -1.59 -3.83
CA THR A 71 0.74 -1.20 -3.52
C THR A 71 0.76 -0.37 -2.26
N VAL A 72 1.59 -0.75 -1.30
CA VAL A 72 1.84 0.01 -0.06
C VAL A 72 3.25 0.60 -0.07
N ARG A 73 3.54 1.51 0.87
CA ARG A 73 4.89 2.05 1.06
C ARG A 73 5.40 1.73 2.45
N THR A 74 6.71 1.50 2.55
CA THR A 74 7.36 1.36 3.85
C THR A 74 7.29 2.67 4.63
N ASN A 75 7.09 2.57 5.94
CA ASN A 75 7.11 3.71 6.86
C ASN A 75 8.56 4.12 7.23
N TYR A 76 8.72 5.14 8.09
CA TYR A 76 10.02 5.62 8.57
C TYR A 76 10.89 4.55 9.26
N GLY A 77 10.28 3.48 9.77
CA GLY A 77 10.98 2.31 10.33
C GLY A 77 11.31 1.23 9.29
N GLY A 78 11.00 1.45 8.01
CA GLY A 78 11.14 0.49 6.93
C GLY A 78 10.06 -0.60 6.94
N VAL A 79 9.06 -0.53 7.84
CA VAL A 79 8.04 -1.56 8.03
C VAL A 79 6.95 -1.44 6.97
N TYR A 80 6.46 -2.58 6.48
CA TYR A 80 5.35 -2.68 5.55
C TYR A 80 4.37 -3.79 5.94
N LEU A 81 3.13 -3.64 5.50
CA LEU A 81 2.09 -4.66 5.48
C LEU A 81 1.37 -4.57 4.13
N VAL A 82 1.54 -5.54 3.27
CA VAL A 82 0.81 -5.66 2.00
C VAL A 82 -0.21 -6.77 2.11
N ALA A 83 -1.45 -6.48 1.72
CA ALA A 83 -2.57 -7.41 1.75
C ALA A 83 -3.12 -7.64 0.35
N GLY A 84 -3.79 -8.78 0.15
CA GLY A 84 -4.42 -9.09 -1.12
C GLY A 84 -5.42 -10.22 -1.05
N SER A 85 -6.04 -10.50 -2.20
CA SER A 85 -6.97 -11.62 -2.39
C SER A 85 -6.71 -12.29 -3.73
N CYS A 86 -6.71 -13.60 -3.75
CA CYS A 86 -6.43 -14.38 -4.96
C CYS A 86 -7.06 -15.77 -4.89
N ARG A 87 -6.96 -16.54 -5.98
CA ARG A 87 -7.27 -17.97 -5.95
C ARG A 87 -6.37 -18.70 -4.95
N PRO A 88 -6.82 -19.84 -4.39
CA PRO A 88 -6.02 -20.59 -3.44
C PRO A 88 -4.61 -20.89 -3.96
N MET A 89 -3.60 -20.41 -3.22
CA MET A 89 -2.19 -20.65 -3.48
C MET A 89 -1.40 -20.58 -2.17
N THR A 90 -0.22 -21.18 -2.16
CA THR A 90 0.65 -21.25 -0.97
C THR A 90 1.77 -20.25 -0.98
N ALA A 91 1.93 -19.47 -2.04
CA ALA A 91 2.98 -18.46 -2.12
C ALA A 91 2.60 -17.33 -3.07
N VAL A 92 3.10 -16.12 -2.79
CA VAL A 92 2.95 -14.93 -3.62
C VAL A 92 4.31 -14.30 -3.92
N ASN A 93 4.42 -13.60 -5.05
CA ASN A 93 5.57 -12.76 -5.32
C ASN A 93 5.32 -11.35 -4.78
N VAL A 94 6.29 -10.82 -4.06
CA VAL A 94 6.29 -9.46 -3.53
C VAL A 94 7.43 -8.69 -4.17
N ASP A 95 7.11 -7.57 -4.79
CA ASP A 95 8.04 -6.66 -5.45
C ASP A 95 8.34 -5.48 -4.53
N PHE A 96 9.62 -5.13 -4.41
CA PHE A 96 10.14 -3.98 -3.67
C PHE A 96 10.77 -3.01 -4.67
N ILE A 97 10.20 -1.81 -4.78
CA ILE A 97 10.54 -0.85 -5.83
C ILE A 97 10.82 0.50 -5.19
N ASP A 98 12.01 1.02 -5.41
CA ASP A 98 12.33 2.40 -5.10
C ASP A 98 11.76 3.30 -6.20
N THR A 99 10.82 4.16 -5.84
CA THR A 99 10.09 5.01 -6.80
C THR A 99 10.55 6.45 -6.80
N ASP A 100 11.22 6.91 -5.75
CA ASP A 100 11.70 8.30 -5.63
C ASP A 100 13.19 8.46 -5.95
N LYS A 101 13.98 7.39 -5.84
CA LYS A 101 15.41 7.31 -6.19
C LYS A 101 16.35 8.25 -5.48
N GLU A 102 15.87 9.34 -4.89
CA GLU A 102 16.66 10.38 -4.23
C GLU A 102 16.64 10.26 -2.71
N ALA A 103 15.53 9.80 -2.15
CA ALA A 103 15.40 9.55 -0.73
C ALA A 103 16.35 8.42 -0.26
N ASN A 104 16.58 8.32 1.04
CA ASN A 104 17.48 7.32 1.64
C ASN A 104 18.92 7.35 1.09
N GLY A 105 19.31 8.48 0.44
CA GLY A 105 20.68 8.70 -0.04
C GLY A 105 21.02 7.98 -1.34
N GLY A 106 20.06 7.75 -2.24
CA GLY A 106 20.27 7.28 -3.60
C GLY A 106 19.36 6.11 -4.00
N ALA A 107 19.35 5.81 -5.29
CA ALA A 107 18.50 4.78 -5.90
C ALA A 107 18.83 3.36 -5.42
N PHE A 108 17.80 2.55 -5.23
CA PHE A 108 17.92 1.13 -4.87
C PHE A 108 17.41 0.23 -6.01
N ILE A 109 18.11 -0.88 -6.21
CA ILE A 109 17.77 -1.85 -7.24
C ILE A 109 16.46 -2.54 -6.85
N LYS A 110 15.51 -2.63 -7.81
CA LYS A 110 14.27 -3.40 -7.65
C LYS A 110 14.61 -4.84 -7.19
N PHE A 111 13.88 -5.32 -6.19
CA PHE A 111 14.00 -6.66 -5.65
C PHE A 111 12.64 -7.37 -5.66
N SER A 112 12.61 -8.64 -6.01
CA SER A 112 11.41 -9.48 -5.97
C SER A 112 11.67 -10.71 -5.12
N LYS A 113 10.72 -11.04 -4.24
CA LYS A 113 10.82 -12.20 -3.34
C LYS A 113 9.56 -13.05 -3.44
N ARG A 114 9.74 -14.36 -3.65
CA ARG A 114 8.67 -15.33 -3.47
C ARG A 114 8.50 -15.59 -1.97
N VAL A 115 7.28 -15.44 -1.47
CA VAL A 115 6.91 -15.55 -0.06
C VAL A 115 5.91 -16.69 0.10
N GLU A 116 6.26 -17.69 0.91
CA GLU A 116 5.35 -18.75 1.31
C GLU A 116 4.36 -18.22 2.35
N LEU A 117 3.10 -18.64 2.21
CA LEU A 117 1.98 -18.19 3.02
C LEU A 117 1.55 -19.33 3.97
N GLU A 118 1.32 -18.99 5.23
CA GLU A 118 0.82 -19.92 6.24
C GLU A 118 -0.65 -19.68 6.53
N TYR A 119 -1.44 -20.76 6.62
CA TYR A 119 -2.88 -20.67 6.92
C TYR A 119 -3.11 -20.12 8.33
N SER A 120 -3.91 -19.07 8.43
CA SER A 120 -4.22 -18.38 9.69
C SER A 120 -5.67 -18.59 10.17
N GLY A 121 -6.58 -19.12 9.32
CA GLY A 121 -7.94 -19.48 9.71
C GLY A 121 -9.05 -18.82 8.89
N GLY A 122 -10.30 -18.96 9.37
CA GLY A 122 -11.45 -18.18 8.89
C GLY A 122 -12.20 -18.73 7.68
N ALA A 123 -11.96 -19.98 7.24
CA ALA A 123 -12.63 -20.55 6.06
C ALA A 123 -14.15 -20.65 6.22
N HIS A 124 -14.92 -20.24 5.19
CA HIS A 124 -16.37 -20.44 5.09
C HIS A 124 -16.87 -20.27 3.64
N GLY A 125 -17.73 -21.15 3.16
CA GLY A 125 -18.23 -21.10 1.78
C GLY A 125 -17.08 -21.13 0.75
N PRO A 126 -17.08 -20.25 -0.26
CA PRO A 126 -16.01 -20.15 -1.24
C PRO A 126 -14.74 -19.50 -0.69
N TYR A 127 -14.78 -18.88 0.48
CA TYR A 127 -13.62 -18.34 1.16
C TYR A 127 -12.83 -19.44 1.86
N VAL A 128 -11.67 -19.80 1.31
CA VAL A 128 -10.84 -20.91 1.81
C VAL A 128 -10.07 -20.51 3.07
N GLY A 129 -9.93 -19.21 3.34
CA GLY A 129 -9.38 -18.70 4.58
C GLY A 129 -8.36 -17.60 4.40
N LYS A 130 -7.89 -17.10 5.55
CA LYS A 130 -6.80 -16.13 5.64
C LYS A 130 -5.47 -16.84 5.73
N TYR A 131 -4.47 -16.28 5.04
CA TYR A 131 -3.09 -16.71 5.06
C TYR A 131 -2.18 -15.54 5.47
N GLU A 132 -1.07 -15.82 6.09
CA GLU A 132 -0.15 -14.80 6.58
C GLU A 132 1.31 -15.19 6.33
N ALA A 133 2.16 -14.19 6.12
CA ALA A 133 3.60 -14.34 6.17
C ALA A 133 4.19 -13.16 6.97
N ARG A 134 4.85 -13.46 8.07
CA ARG A 134 5.40 -12.47 9.00
C ARG A 134 6.92 -12.51 9.02
N GLY A 135 7.56 -11.37 9.35
CA GLY A 135 9.02 -11.29 9.41
C GLY A 135 9.70 -11.46 8.05
N ILE A 136 9.04 -11.04 6.98
CA ILE A 136 9.58 -11.10 5.61
C ILE A 136 10.49 -9.89 5.40
N ASP A 137 11.65 -9.93 6.05
CA ASP A 137 12.63 -8.87 5.96
C ASP A 137 13.41 -8.94 4.65
N VAL A 138 13.74 -7.75 4.11
CA VAL A 138 14.43 -7.57 2.83
C VAL A 138 15.54 -6.53 2.97
N THR A 139 16.71 -6.85 2.43
CA THR A 139 17.82 -5.91 2.30
C THR A 139 17.96 -5.52 0.82
N MET A 140 17.82 -4.23 0.53
CA MET A 140 17.99 -3.70 -0.81
C MET A 140 19.41 -3.13 -1.01
N MET A 141 19.92 -3.31 -2.23
CA MET A 141 21.24 -2.78 -2.64
C MET A 141 21.03 -1.50 -3.45
N LYS A 142 21.95 -0.52 -3.25
CA LYS A 142 21.97 0.68 -4.08
C LYS A 142 22.44 0.37 -5.50
N GLU A 143 21.90 1.11 -6.46
CA GLU A 143 22.46 1.15 -7.80
C GLU A 143 23.88 1.72 -7.73
N SER A 144 24.85 0.96 -8.22
CA SER A 144 26.21 1.47 -8.41
C SER A 144 26.23 2.34 -9.65
N VAL A 145 26.53 3.62 -9.49
CA VAL A 145 26.87 4.47 -10.64
C VAL A 145 28.19 3.96 -11.19
N ILE A 146 28.16 3.18 -12.25
CA ILE A 146 29.37 2.82 -12.99
C ILE A 146 29.78 4.09 -13.73
N THR A 147 30.71 4.85 -13.14
CA THR A 147 31.37 5.94 -13.85
C THR A 147 32.21 5.31 -14.96
N PRO A 148 31.94 5.58 -16.24
CA PRO A 148 32.81 5.09 -17.31
C PRO A 148 34.23 5.56 -17.03
N VAL A 149 35.18 4.63 -16.95
CA VAL A 149 36.58 4.97 -16.88
C VAL A 149 36.96 5.53 -18.26
N GLU A 150 37.18 6.82 -18.32
CA GLU A 150 37.67 7.49 -19.52
C GLU A 150 39.01 6.84 -19.93
N PRO A 151 39.16 6.38 -21.19
CA PRO A 151 40.42 5.75 -21.61
C PRO A 151 41.53 6.77 -21.49
N GLN A 152 42.50 6.48 -20.62
CA GLN A 152 43.72 7.30 -20.55
C GLN A 152 44.45 7.14 -21.89
N ASN A 153 44.40 8.19 -22.72
CA ASN A 153 45.24 8.29 -23.87
C ASN A 153 46.68 8.44 -23.36
N GLY A 154 47.42 7.34 -23.37
CA GLY A 154 48.84 7.35 -23.17
C GLY A 154 49.48 8.09 -24.34
N ASP A 155 49.89 9.34 -24.10
CA ASP A 155 50.84 10.05 -24.97
C ASP A 155 52.21 9.37 -24.79
N ASP A 156 52.48 8.36 -25.62
CA ASP A 156 53.84 7.89 -25.83
C ASP A 156 54.60 8.94 -26.67
N LYS A 157 55.52 9.64 -26.01
CA LYS A 157 56.59 10.42 -26.65
C LYS A 157 57.88 9.64 -26.62
#